data_68014c57709fcf64ff047e5d35862535
#
_entry.id   68014c57709fcf64ff047e5d35862535
#
_cell.length_a   1.000
_cell.length_b   1.000
_cell.length_c   1.000
_cell.angle_alpha   90.00
_cell.angle_beta   90.00
_cell.angle_gamma   90.00
#
_symmetry.space_group_name_H-M   'P 1'
#
loop_
_entity.id
_entity.type
_entity.pdbx_description
1 polymer ?
#
loop_
_entity_poly.entity_id
_entity_poly.type
_entity_poly.pdbx_seq_one_letter_code
_entity_poly.pdbx_strand_id
1 'polypeptide(L)'
;MPRQNAKQPDVARALNALRRMVRGLRSAAEAVERDVNISAAQLFVLRELERAPDQSVKDLAAVTMTTHSTVSQVVAQLIAKGLVIRTADAVDGRRAVLRVSGRGAALLRKAPRAIQAGILVGFARLPAAERRSLARGLEKWVAASGFSGVPSGLLFDKPVQAYRKRRPRRSTEIKKDQS
;
A
#
# COMPACT_ATOMS: atom_id res chain seq x y z
N MET A 1 -12.91 38.21 -14.93
CA MET A 1 -12.25 36.99 -15.39
C MET A 1 -10.95 36.80 -14.64
N PRO A 2 -10.83 35.87 -13.65
CA PRO A 2 -9.67 35.80 -12.81
C PRO A 2 -8.60 34.88 -13.40
N ARG A 3 -7.40 35.38 -13.36
CA ARG A 3 -6.04 34.83 -13.42
C ARG A 3 -5.88 33.31 -13.14
N GLN A 4 -6.23 32.47 -14.11
CA GLN A 4 -6.00 31.00 -14.01
C GLN A 4 -4.60 30.56 -14.49
N ASN A 5 -3.77 31.45 -15.00
CA ASN A 5 -2.59 31.08 -15.79
C ASN A 5 -1.28 30.95 -14.99
N ALA A 6 -1.22 31.31 -13.72
CA ALA A 6 0.03 31.24 -12.93
C ALA A 6 0.24 29.89 -12.19
N LYS A 7 -0.78 29.03 -12.11
CA LYS A 7 -0.74 27.73 -11.38
C LYS A 7 -0.47 26.52 -12.28
N GLN A 8 -0.45 26.68 -13.60
CA GLN A 8 -0.34 25.56 -14.54
C GLN A 8 1.01 24.81 -14.52
N PRO A 9 2.19 25.46 -14.41
CA PRO A 9 3.46 24.74 -14.42
C PRO A 9 3.65 23.82 -13.22
N ASP A 10 3.21 24.21 -12.03
CA ASP A 10 3.35 23.36 -10.82
C ASP A 10 2.39 22.18 -10.85
N VAL A 11 1.16 22.39 -11.31
CA VAL A 11 0.18 21.30 -11.54
C VAL A 11 0.74 20.28 -12.53
N ALA A 12 1.28 20.75 -13.67
CA ALA A 12 1.85 19.87 -14.68
C ALA A 12 3.05 19.08 -14.14
N ARG A 13 3.95 19.73 -13.38
CA ARG A 13 5.11 19.08 -12.75
C ARG A 13 4.68 18.02 -11.74
N ALA A 14 3.74 18.35 -10.84
CA ALA A 14 3.21 17.42 -9.84
C ALA A 14 2.53 16.22 -10.49
N LEU A 15 1.64 16.45 -11.47
CA LEU A 15 0.97 15.37 -12.20
C LEU A 15 1.94 14.51 -13.00
N ASN A 16 2.96 15.08 -13.60
CA ASN A 16 3.97 14.30 -14.33
C ASN A 16 4.82 13.44 -13.37
N ALA A 17 5.19 13.98 -12.20
CA ALA A 17 5.88 13.20 -11.17
C ALA A 17 5.00 12.03 -10.68
N LEU A 18 3.72 12.29 -10.35
CA LEU A 18 2.77 11.28 -9.95
C LEU A 18 2.58 10.20 -11.02
N ARG A 19 2.40 10.60 -12.30
CA ARG A 19 2.25 9.65 -13.43
C ARG A 19 3.47 8.75 -13.57
N ARG A 20 4.71 9.29 -13.43
CA ARG A 20 5.95 8.49 -13.47
C ARG A 20 5.99 7.48 -12.33
N MET A 21 5.67 7.89 -11.12
CA MET A 21 5.62 6.98 -9.97
C MET A 21 4.58 5.87 -10.18
N VAL A 22 3.35 6.24 -10.56
CA VAL A 22 2.27 5.25 -10.79
C VAL A 22 2.63 4.27 -11.91
N ARG A 23 3.21 4.75 -13.03
CA ARG A 23 3.64 3.85 -14.12
C ARG A 23 4.76 2.91 -13.66
N GLY A 24 5.80 3.42 -13.01
CA GLY A 24 6.90 2.61 -12.51
C GLY A 24 6.43 1.54 -11.52
N LEU A 25 5.54 1.93 -10.62
CA LEU A 25 4.94 1.03 -9.63
C LEU A 25 4.09 -0.06 -10.29
N ARG A 26 3.25 0.30 -11.28
CA ARG A 26 2.42 -0.68 -12.01
C ARG A 26 3.27 -1.67 -12.80
N SER A 27 4.20 -1.17 -13.61
CA SER A 27 5.08 -2.03 -14.42
C SER A 27 5.84 -3.04 -13.56
N ALA A 28 6.33 -2.58 -12.43
CA ALA A 28 7.08 -3.45 -11.55
C ALA A 28 6.17 -4.39 -10.70
N ALA A 29 4.91 -4.00 -10.39
CA ALA A 29 3.92 -4.91 -9.80
C ALA A 29 3.52 -6.03 -10.77
N GLU A 30 3.32 -5.70 -12.04
CA GLU A 30 3.04 -6.67 -13.11
C GLU A 30 4.22 -7.65 -13.31
N ALA A 31 5.46 -7.17 -13.23
CA ALA A 31 6.64 -8.03 -13.28
C ALA A 31 6.66 -9.02 -12.11
N VAL A 32 6.40 -8.57 -10.88
CA VAL A 32 6.31 -9.45 -9.71
C VAL A 32 5.21 -10.51 -9.89
N GLU A 33 4.01 -10.11 -10.31
CA GLU A 33 2.90 -11.05 -10.48
C GLU A 33 3.20 -12.09 -11.57
N ARG A 34 3.82 -11.69 -12.66
CA ARG A 34 4.23 -12.57 -13.76
C ARG A 34 5.34 -13.55 -13.34
N ASP A 35 6.38 -13.05 -12.64
CA ASP A 35 7.58 -13.83 -12.36
C ASP A 35 7.39 -14.80 -11.19
N VAL A 36 6.59 -14.44 -10.17
CA VAL A 36 6.47 -15.22 -8.94
C VAL A 36 5.03 -15.46 -8.47
N ASN A 37 4.03 -15.05 -9.22
CA ASN A 37 2.59 -15.28 -8.97
C ASN A 37 2.11 -14.85 -7.57
N ILE A 38 2.67 -13.77 -7.07
CA ILE A 38 2.21 -13.07 -5.86
C ILE A 38 2.10 -11.57 -6.13
N SER A 39 1.29 -10.86 -5.34
CA SER A 39 1.19 -9.40 -5.48
C SER A 39 2.46 -8.70 -4.97
N ALA A 40 2.70 -7.47 -5.44
CA ALA A 40 3.81 -6.65 -4.94
C ALA A 40 3.71 -6.39 -3.43
N ALA A 41 2.49 -6.28 -2.88
CA ALA A 41 2.24 -6.19 -1.44
C ALA A 41 2.66 -7.47 -0.70
N GLN A 42 2.30 -8.64 -1.25
CA GLN A 42 2.71 -9.93 -0.71
C GLN A 42 4.22 -10.11 -0.74
N LEU A 43 4.87 -9.74 -1.85
CA LEU A 43 6.34 -9.79 -1.95
C LEU A 43 7.00 -8.87 -0.93
N PHE A 44 6.47 -7.67 -0.72
CA PHE A 44 7.01 -6.71 0.24
C PHE A 44 6.96 -7.26 1.68
N VAL A 45 5.79 -7.76 2.10
CA VAL A 45 5.64 -8.38 3.44
C VAL A 45 6.54 -9.60 3.59
N LEU A 46 6.67 -10.43 2.56
CA LEU A 46 7.52 -11.62 2.59
C LEU A 46 9.01 -11.25 2.71
N ARG A 47 9.48 -10.18 2.05
CA ARG A 47 10.83 -9.64 2.18
C ARG A 47 11.09 -9.06 3.58
N GLU A 48 10.12 -8.39 4.18
CA GLU A 48 10.26 -7.87 5.55
C GLU A 48 10.40 -9.01 6.57
N LEU A 49 9.64 -10.10 6.39
CA LEU A 49 9.78 -11.31 7.21
C LEU A 49 11.12 -12.04 7.00
N GLU A 50 11.66 -12.03 5.77
CA GLU A 50 13.00 -12.60 5.50
C GLU A 50 14.08 -11.78 6.22
N ARG A 51 13.98 -10.45 6.19
CA ARG A 51 14.91 -9.51 6.81
C ARG A 51 14.91 -9.58 8.35
N ALA A 52 13.74 -9.72 8.92
CA ALA A 52 13.53 -9.81 10.37
C ALA A 52 12.49 -10.90 10.68
N PRO A 53 12.95 -12.13 10.97
CA PRO A 53 12.07 -13.23 11.39
C PRO A 53 11.38 -12.97 12.72
N ASP A 54 10.38 -13.79 13.04
CA ASP A 54 9.67 -13.80 14.33
C ASP A 54 8.89 -12.51 14.65
N GLN A 55 8.50 -11.78 13.61
CA GLN A 55 7.62 -10.62 13.76
C GLN A 55 6.16 -11.05 13.96
N SER A 56 5.43 -10.30 14.80
CA SER A 56 3.97 -10.34 14.84
C SER A 56 3.36 -9.51 13.69
N VAL A 57 2.07 -9.69 13.47
CA VAL A 57 1.32 -8.82 12.52
C VAL A 57 1.42 -7.34 12.92
N LYS A 58 1.47 -7.03 14.21
CA LYS A 58 1.63 -5.66 14.73
C LYS A 58 2.99 -5.07 14.35
N ASP A 59 4.05 -5.85 14.50
CA ASP A 59 5.41 -5.41 14.15
C ASP A 59 5.51 -5.15 12.63
N LEU A 60 4.97 -6.05 11.82
CA LEU A 60 4.89 -5.87 10.37
C LEU A 60 4.09 -4.63 9.97
N ALA A 61 2.97 -4.33 10.65
CA ALA A 61 2.18 -3.15 10.37
C ALA A 61 2.99 -1.86 10.63
N ALA A 62 3.77 -1.83 11.71
CA ALA A 62 4.65 -0.71 12.03
C ALA A 62 5.75 -0.53 10.97
N VAL A 63 6.46 -1.60 10.60
CA VAL A 63 7.55 -1.56 9.61
C VAL A 63 7.05 -1.21 8.21
N THR A 64 5.88 -1.72 7.83
CA THR A 64 5.27 -1.44 6.51
C THR A 64 4.52 -0.11 6.48
N MET A 65 4.45 0.61 7.59
CA MET A 65 3.74 1.89 7.73
C MET A 65 2.27 1.81 7.29
N THR A 66 1.59 0.69 7.64
CA THR A 66 0.19 0.47 7.26
C THR A 66 -0.63 -0.06 8.44
N THR A 67 -1.92 -0.32 8.21
CA THR A 67 -2.82 -0.76 9.28
C THR A 67 -2.64 -2.26 9.59
N HIS A 68 -2.90 -2.63 10.84
CA HIS A 68 -2.92 -4.03 11.28
C HIS A 68 -3.88 -4.89 10.42
N SER A 69 -5.04 -4.36 10.06
CA SER A 69 -6.03 -5.07 9.23
C SER A 69 -5.47 -5.40 7.84
N THR A 70 -4.82 -4.43 7.19
CA THR A 70 -4.20 -4.63 5.87
C THR A 70 -3.13 -5.70 5.90
N VAL A 71 -2.20 -5.63 6.89
CA VAL A 71 -1.14 -6.64 7.01
C VAL A 71 -1.71 -8.01 7.34
N SER A 72 -2.72 -8.08 8.23
CA SER A 72 -3.37 -9.34 8.59
C SER A 72 -3.95 -10.06 7.37
N GLN A 73 -4.57 -9.32 6.45
CA GLN A 73 -5.11 -9.88 5.21
C GLN A 73 -4.01 -10.41 4.29
N VAL A 74 -2.93 -9.64 4.11
CA VAL A 74 -1.79 -10.07 3.28
C VAL A 74 -1.11 -11.31 3.87
N VAL A 75 -0.90 -11.33 5.18
CA VAL A 75 -0.33 -12.49 5.90
C VAL A 75 -1.22 -13.72 5.77
N ALA A 76 -2.54 -13.58 5.93
CA ALA A 76 -3.47 -14.70 5.75
C ALA A 76 -3.37 -15.30 4.33
N GLN A 77 -3.25 -14.46 3.29
CA GLN A 77 -3.06 -14.91 1.92
C GLN A 77 -1.69 -15.61 1.72
N LEU A 78 -0.62 -15.11 2.34
CA LEU A 78 0.70 -15.74 2.30
C LEU A 78 0.72 -17.10 3.00
N ILE A 79 0.03 -17.23 4.14
CA ILE A 79 -0.15 -18.50 4.85
C ILE A 79 -0.94 -19.49 3.97
N ALA A 80 -2.05 -19.05 3.40
CA ALA A 80 -2.86 -19.89 2.49
C ALA A 80 -2.07 -20.37 1.26
N LYS A 81 -1.10 -19.59 0.78
CA LYS A 81 -0.16 -19.98 -0.29
C LYS A 81 1.00 -20.87 0.22
N GLY A 82 1.12 -21.11 1.52
CA GLY A 82 2.20 -21.86 2.14
C GLY A 82 3.56 -21.14 2.09
N LEU A 83 3.57 -19.81 1.95
CA LEU A 83 4.80 -19.00 1.86
C LEU A 83 5.25 -18.46 3.22
N VAL A 84 4.33 -18.36 4.17
CA VAL A 84 4.55 -17.95 5.56
C VAL A 84 3.97 -19.01 6.48
N ILE A 85 4.66 -19.28 7.58
CA ILE A 85 4.19 -20.09 8.71
C ILE A 85 3.95 -19.21 9.92
N ARG A 86 2.95 -19.57 10.71
CA ARG A 86 2.64 -18.94 11.98
C ARG A 86 2.94 -19.93 13.09
N THR A 87 3.74 -19.50 14.06
CA THR A 87 4.15 -20.32 15.23
C THR A 87 3.92 -19.54 16.51
N ALA A 88 3.89 -20.24 17.65
CA ALA A 88 4.01 -19.59 18.94
C ALA A 88 5.43 -19.03 19.09
N ASP A 89 5.56 -17.88 19.77
CA ASP A 89 6.85 -17.33 20.14
C ASP A 89 7.56 -18.29 21.13
N ALA A 90 8.87 -18.48 20.96
CA ALA A 90 9.63 -19.38 21.81
C ALA A 90 9.80 -18.86 23.26
N VAL A 91 9.68 -17.54 23.45
CA VAL A 91 9.83 -16.88 24.77
C VAL A 91 8.47 -16.62 25.41
N ASP A 92 7.50 -16.14 24.62
CA ASP A 92 6.12 -15.90 25.06
C ASP A 92 5.15 -16.69 24.17
N GLY A 93 4.83 -17.90 24.59
CA GLY A 93 3.92 -18.80 23.86
C GLY A 93 2.52 -18.25 23.60
N ARG A 94 2.14 -17.14 24.26
CA ARG A 94 0.87 -16.42 23.99
C ARG A 94 0.96 -15.54 22.74
N ARG A 95 2.17 -15.20 22.31
CA ARG A 95 2.42 -14.38 21.14
C ARG A 95 2.56 -15.27 19.91
N ALA A 96 1.83 -14.95 18.85
CA ALA A 96 2.02 -15.59 17.56
C ALA A 96 3.04 -14.81 16.73
N VAL A 97 4.04 -15.51 16.21
CA VAL A 97 5.07 -14.96 15.34
C VAL A 97 5.03 -15.60 13.96
N LEU A 98 5.55 -14.87 12.98
CA LEU A 98 5.52 -15.21 11.57
C LEU A 98 6.93 -15.46 11.05
N ARG A 99 7.07 -16.50 10.25
CA ARG A 99 8.34 -16.86 9.59
C ARG A 99 8.10 -17.17 8.12
N VAL A 100 9.09 -16.87 7.30
CA VAL A 100 9.10 -17.31 5.90
C VAL A 100 9.26 -18.83 5.87
N SER A 101 8.42 -19.53 5.12
CA SER A 101 8.55 -20.99 4.92
C SER A 101 9.69 -21.33 3.95
N GLY A 102 10.09 -22.60 3.87
CA GLY A 102 11.05 -23.05 2.86
C GLY A 102 10.59 -22.74 1.43
N ARG A 103 9.27 -22.85 1.15
CA ARG A 103 8.67 -22.47 -0.13
C ARG A 103 8.73 -20.95 -0.36
N GLY A 104 8.49 -20.16 0.69
CA GLY A 104 8.61 -18.71 0.65
C GLY A 104 10.04 -18.27 0.36
N ALA A 105 11.03 -18.87 1.02
CA ALA A 105 12.45 -18.59 0.78
C ALA A 105 12.88 -18.97 -0.65
N ALA A 106 12.41 -20.10 -1.19
CA ALA A 106 12.67 -20.50 -2.56
C ALA A 106 12.08 -19.50 -3.58
N LEU A 107 10.88 -18.96 -3.31
CA LEU A 107 10.24 -17.92 -4.12
C LEU A 107 11.05 -16.62 -4.05
N LEU A 108 11.49 -16.19 -2.86
CA LEU A 108 12.24 -14.95 -2.68
C LEU A 108 13.57 -14.94 -3.43
N ARG A 109 14.23 -16.10 -3.58
CA ARG A 109 15.47 -16.20 -4.40
C ARG A 109 15.24 -15.87 -5.88
N LYS A 110 14.02 -16.11 -6.40
CA LYS A 110 13.65 -15.86 -7.81
C LYS A 110 12.97 -14.50 -7.99
N ALA A 111 12.46 -13.90 -6.91
CA ALA A 111 11.67 -12.70 -6.98
C ALA A 111 12.51 -11.43 -7.20
N PRO A 112 12.04 -10.48 -8.03
CA PRO A 112 12.67 -9.17 -8.16
C PRO A 112 12.70 -8.40 -6.83
N ARG A 113 13.44 -7.29 -6.78
CA ARG A 113 13.43 -6.42 -5.58
C ARG A 113 12.04 -5.86 -5.35
N ALA A 114 11.60 -5.80 -4.10
CA ALA A 114 10.32 -5.18 -3.74
C ALA A 114 10.33 -3.67 -4.08
N ILE A 115 9.35 -3.23 -4.85
CA ILE A 115 9.26 -1.86 -5.37
C ILE A 115 9.02 -0.86 -4.24
N GLN A 116 8.20 -1.24 -3.26
CA GLN A 116 7.92 -0.40 -2.09
C GLN A 116 9.20 -0.05 -1.32
N ALA A 117 10.16 -0.97 -1.24
CA ALA A 117 11.47 -0.69 -0.67
C ALA A 117 12.19 0.45 -1.41
N GLY A 118 12.07 0.52 -2.75
CA GLY A 118 12.63 1.60 -3.55
C GLY A 118 12.01 2.97 -3.24
N ILE A 119 10.71 3.03 -3.00
CA ILE A 119 10.02 4.27 -2.61
C ILE A 119 10.48 4.73 -1.23
N LEU A 120 10.51 3.81 -0.24
CA LEU A 120 10.94 4.13 1.12
C LEU A 120 12.40 4.63 1.14
N VAL A 121 13.29 3.95 0.42
CA VAL A 121 14.69 4.37 0.29
C VAL A 121 14.80 5.73 -0.41
N GLY A 122 14.05 5.95 -1.50
CA GLY A 122 14.02 7.24 -2.21
C GLY A 122 13.55 8.37 -1.31
N PHE A 123 12.47 8.16 -0.54
CA PHE A 123 11.95 9.12 0.41
C PHE A 123 12.95 9.39 1.55
N ALA A 124 13.60 8.36 2.08
CA ALA A 124 14.59 8.50 3.16
C ALA A 124 15.84 9.29 2.75
N ARG A 125 16.20 9.31 1.45
CA ARG A 125 17.32 10.10 0.91
C ARG A 125 17.06 11.59 0.84
N LEU A 126 15.80 12.02 0.91
CA LEU A 126 15.49 13.45 0.94
C LEU A 126 15.94 14.08 2.27
N PRO A 127 16.40 15.33 2.27
CA PRO A 127 16.64 16.11 3.48
C PRO A 127 15.40 16.14 4.38
N ALA A 128 15.58 16.21 5.69
CA ALA A 128 14.47 16.14 6.65
C ALA A 128 13.39 17.23 6.42
N ALA A 129 13.81 18.42 6.00
CA ALA A 129 12.89 19.53 5.69
C ALA A 129 12.02 19.21 4.47
N GLU A 130 12.62 18.64 3.41
CA GLU A 130 11.91 18.25 2.19
C GLU A 130 10.96 17.10 2.44
N ARG A 131 11.37 16.09 3.23
CA ARG A 131 10.47 14.99 3.63
C ARG A 131 9.22 15.50 4.32
N ARG A 132 9.38 16.43 5.28
CA ARG A 132 8.24 17.03 6.00
C ARG A 132 7.35 17.86 5.07
N SER A 133 7.95 18.61 4.15
CA SER A 133 7.20 19.43 3.19
C SER A 133 6.43 18.55 2.20
N LEU A 134 7.05 17.49 1.69
CA LEU A 134 6.41 16.53 0.78
C LEU A 134 5.26 15.81 1.46
N ALA A 135 5.45 15.30 2.69
CA ALA A 135 4.40 14.62 3.45
C ALA A 135 3.18 15.53 3.64
N ARG A 136 3.38 16.76 4.18
CA ARG A 136 2.30 17.74 4.34
C ARG A 136 1.63 18.13 3.01
N GLY A 137 2.42 18.26 1.95
CA GLY A 137 1.91 18.58 0.61
C GLY A 137 0.99 17.49 0.07
N LEU A 138 1.41 16.23 0.19
CA LEU A 138 0.62 15.07 -0.23
C LEU A 138 -0.66 14.92 0.59
N GLU A 139 -0.60 15.08 1.92
CA GLU A 139 -1.79 15.03 2.79
C GLU A 139 -2.82 16.09 2.40
N LYS A 140 -2.37 17.33 2.20
CA LYS A 140 -3.24 18.43 1.75
C LYS A 140 -3.84 18.16 0.36
N TRP A 141 -3.04 17.61 -0.54
CA TRP A 141 -3.51 17.30 -1.90
C TRP A 141 -4.54 16.17 -1.89
N VAL A 142 -4.31 15.11 -1.14
CA VAL A 142 -5.28 14.02 -0.92
C VAL A 142 -6.59 14.57 -0.37
N ALA A 143 -6.54 15.43 0.65
CA ALA A 143 -7.71 16.05 1.25
C ALA A 143 -8.48 16.94 0.25
N ALA A 144 -7.76 17.82 -0.46
CA ALA A 144 -8.34 18.73 -1.46
C ALA A 144 -8.94 17.98 -2.68
N SER A 145 -8.44 16.77 -2.97
CA SER A 145 -8.94 15.91 -4.05
C SER A 145 -10.11 15.01 -3.63
N GLY A 146 -10.59 15.09 -2.40
CA GLY A 146 -11.72 14.29 -1.90
C GLY A 146 -11.37 12.82 -1.61
N PHE A 147 -10.09 12.47 -1.49
CA PHE A 147 -9.64 11.09 -1.24
C PHE A 147 -9.39 10.77 0.23
N SER A 148 -9.72 11.66 1.17
CA SER A 148 -9.50 11.43 2.63
C SER A 148 -10.19 10.18 3.18
N GLY A 149 -11.30 9.75 2.56
CA GLY A 149 -12.03 8.54 2.96
C GLY A 149 -11.50 7.24 2.34
N VAL A 150 -10.47 7.32 1.48
CA VAL A 150 -9.88 6.12 0.87
C VAL A 150 -8.90 5.48 1.86
N PRO A 151 -9.11 4.19 2.24
CA PRO A 151 -8.20 3.52 3.16
C PRO A 151 -6.77 3.48 2.61
N SER A 152 -5.80 3.81 3.45
CA SER A 152 -4.38 3.63 3.13
C SER A 152 -4.02 2.15 3.27
N GLY A 153 -3.95 1.44 2.14
CA GLY A 153 -3.47 0.06 2.06
C GLY A 153 -2.01 -0.02 1.62
N LEU A 154 -1.49 -1.23 1.56
CA LEU A 154 -0.22 -1.47 0.88
C LEU A 154 -0.37 -1.18 -0.62
N LEU A 155 0.66 -0.58 -1.21
CA LEU A 155 0.66 -0.32 -2.65
C LEU A 155 0.50 -1.62 -3.43
N PHE A 156 -0.50 -1.67 -4.33
CA PHE A 156 -0.85 -2.86 -5.13
C PHE A 156 -1.33 -4.08 -4.33
N ASP A 157 -1.86 -3.86 -3.13
CA ASP A 157 -2.75 -4.85 -2.54
C ASP A 157 -4.03 -4.93 -3.38
N LYS A 158 -4.53 -6.16 -3.62
CA LYS A 158 -5.79 -6.31 -4.37
C LYS A 158 -6.91 -5.69 -3.53
N PRO A 159 -7.67 -4.73 -4.08
CA PRO A 159 -8.72 -4.10 -3.29
C PRO A 159 -9.69 -5.16 -2.79
N VAL A 160 -9.89 -5.19 -1.49
CA VAL A 160 -10.96 -5.98 -0.88
C VAL A 160 -12.27 -5.52 -1.53
N GLN A 161 -13.09 -6.43 -2.02
CA GLN A 161 -14.37 -6.17 -2.72
C GLN A 161 -15.38 -5.31 -1.91
N ALA A 162 -15.05 -4.93 -0.68
CA ALA A 162 -15.88 -4.15 0.23
C ALA A 162 -16.14 -2.69 -0.21
N TYR A 163 -15.30 -2.10 -1.10
CA TYR A 163 -15.49 -0.71 -1.50
C TYR A 163 -16.60 -0.50 -2.55
N ARG A 164 -17.18 -1.58 -3.09
CA ARG A 164 -18.23 -1.50 -4.12
C ARG A 164 -19.64 -1.12 -3.60
N LYS A 165 -19.87 -0.97 -2.28
CA LYS A 165 -21.20 -0.87 -1.69
C LYS A 165 -21.61 0.49 -1.09
N ARG A 166 -20.95 1.61 -1.38
CA ARG A 166 -21.45 2.93 -0.95
C ARG A 166 -21.36 3.99 -2.06
N ARG A 167 -22.15 3.81 -3.12
CA ARG A 167 -22.66 4.99 -3.84
C ARG A 167 -23.81 5.56 -2.99
N PRO A 168 -23.77 6.83 -2.59
CA PRO A 168 -24.93 7.46 -2.00
C PRO A 168 -26.08 7.43 -3.02
N ARG A 169 -27.22 6.89 -2.62
CA ARG A 169 -28.46 7.03 -3.37
C ARG A 169 -28.73 8.53 -3.52
N ARG A 170 -28.76 9.04 -4.73
CA ARG A 170 -29.36 10.34 -5.05
C ARG A 170 -30.84 10.22 -4.66
N SER A 171 -31.23 10.95 -3.63
CA SER A 171 -32.62 11.18 -3.29
C SER A 171 -33.21 12.07 -4.37
N THR A 172 -33.94 11.48 -5.32
CA THR A 172 -34.81 12.21 -6.23
C THR A 172 -36.12 12.40 -5.49
N GLU A 173 -36.20 13.45 -4.69
CA GLU A 173 -37.52 13.99 -4.28
C GLU A 173 -38.11 14.73 -5.48
N ILE A 174 -38.98 14.03 -6.18
CA ILE A 174 -39.92 14.67 -7.10
C ILE A 174 -41.07 15.21 -6.24
N LYS A 175 -41.03 16.50 -5.95
CA LYS A 175 -42.22 17.21 -5.50
C LYS A 175 -43.29 17.14 -6.62
N LYS A 176 -44.32 16.34 -6.38
CA LYS A 176 -45.61 16.52 -7.04
C LYS A 176 -46.32 17.66 -6.31
N ASP A 177 -46.41 18.79 -6.94
CA ASP A 177 -47.39 19.80 -6.57
C ASP A 177 -48.67 19.59 -7.37
N GLN A 178 -49.74 19.59 -6.64
CA GLN A 178 -51.12 19.46 -7.10
C GLN A 178 -51.64 20.81 -7.60
N SER A 179 -52.32 20.81 -8.68
CA SER A 179 -53.63 21.50 -8.84
C SER A 179 -54.33 20.93 -10.05
#